data_1c998d1a649dc295b47a3b3ac16f3dbb
#
_entry.id   1c998d1a649dc295b47a3b3ac16f3dbb
#
_cell.length_a   1.000
_cell.length_b   1.000
_cell.length_c   1.000
_cell.angle_alpha   90.00
_cell.angle_beta   90.00
_cell.angle_gamma   90.00
#
_symmetry.space_group_name_H-M   'P 1'
#
loop_
_entity.id
_entity.type
_entity.pdbx_description
1 polymer ?
#
loop_
_entity_poly.entity_id
_entity_poly.type
_entity_poly.pdbx_seq_one_letter_code
_entity_poly.pdbx_strand_id
1 'polypeptide(L)'
;MAQVRGCDRRQKHDDMKSIAILTGGGPAPGMNTVVASVAKTFLRDGYRVIGLHGGYSSLFTENPRMQDIDFLVADEIFNRGGSILKMSRFKPTDEDFEKRFNLNLFKDNDIKLLVTVGGDDTASTANRIAKFLADKHQHGRW
;
A
#
# COMPACT_ATOMS: atom_id res chain seq x y z
N MET A 1 23.07 -13.77 -35.63
CA MET A 1 22.39 -14.25 -34.41
C MET A 1 21.91 -13.05 -33.61
N ALA A 2 20.62 -12.81 -33.58
CA ALA A 2 20.06 -11.73 -32.75
C ALA A 2 19.93 -12.22 -31.31
N GLN A 3 20.72 -11.66 -30.41
CA GLN A 3 20.63 -11.91 -28.98
C GLN A 3 19.40 -11.14 -28.46
N VAL A 4 18.31 -11.86 -28.21
CA VAL A 4 17.15 -11.33 -27.50
C VAL A 4 17.59 -11.14 -26.04
N ARG A 5 17.94 -9.93 -25.67
CA ARG A 5 18.14 -9.58 -24.26
C ARG A 5 16.79 -9.75 -23.58
N GLY A 6 16.70 -10.76 -22.71
CA GLY A 6 15.55 -10.92 -21.85
C GLY A 6 15.33 -9.63 -21.06
N CYS A 7 14.19 -9.04 -21.25
CA CYS A 7 13.78 -7.87 -20.46
C CYS A 7 13.69 -8.32 -19.01
N ASP A 8 14.66 -7.94 -18.20
CA ASP A 8 14.66 -8.25 -16.78
C ASP A 8 13.48 -7.54 -16.13
N ARG A 9 12.44 -8.31 -15.80
CA ARG A 9 11.23 -7.78 -15.14
C ARG A 9 11.53 -7.06 -13.83
N ARG A 10 12.66 -7.36 -13.18
CA ARG A 10 13.07 -6.72 -11.92
C ARG A 10 13.51 -5.28 -12.14
N GLN A 11 14.29 -5.00 -13.19
CA GLN A 11 14.75 -3.64 -13.52
C GLN A 11 13.60 -2.69 -13.89
N LYS A 12 12.50 -3.21 -14.44
CA LYS A 12 11.36 -2.40 -14.82
C LYS A 12 10.51 -1.94 -13.62
N HIS A 13 10.66 -2.59 -12.46
CA HIS A 13 9.94 -2.22 -11.24
C HIS A 13 10.65 -1.13 -10.42
N ASP A 14 11.95 -0.99 -10.52
CA ASP A 14 12.72 -0.03 -9.72
C ASP A 14 12.48 1.43 -10.14
N ASP A 15 12.08 1.68 -11.38
CA ASP A 15 11.83 3.03 -11.90
C ASP A 15 10.35 3.44 -11.90
N MET A 16 9.43 2.55 -11.49
CA MET A 16 8.00 2.82 -11.50
C MET A 16 7.54 3.41 -10.17
N LYS A 17 6.86 4.55 -10.25
CA LYS A 17 6.13 5.11 -9.10
C LYS A 17 5.08 4.13 -8.60
N SER A 18 4.96 3.99 -7.30
CA SER A 18 4.07 3.02 -6.66
C SER A 18 2.93 3.67 -5.89
N ILE A 19 1.83 2.96 -5.83
CA ILE A 19 0.69 3.23 -4.96
C ILE A 19 0.60 2.08 -3.95
N ALA A 20 0.47 2.39 -2.69
CA ALA A 20 0.22 1.39 -1.65
C ALA A 20 -1.26 1.39 -1.26
N ILE A 21 -1.83 0.21 -1.07
CA ILE A 21 -3.21 0.03 -0.61
C ILE A 21 -3.21 -0.82 0.65
N LEU A 22 -3.95 -0.41 1.64
CA LEU A 22 -4.24 -1.23 2.82
C LEU A 22 -5.73 -1.16 3.20
N THR A 23 -6.17 -2.17 3.93
CA THR A 23 -7.53 -2.25 4.46
C THR A 23 -7.49 -2.23 5.98
N GLY A 24 -8.33 -1.41 6.59
CA GLY A 24 -8.39 -1.24 8.05
C GLY A 24 -9.77 -1.55 8.62
N GLY A 25 -9.85 -1.69 9.93
CA GLY A 25 -11.08 -1.97 10.64
C GLY A 25 -11.50 -3.44 10.61
N GLY A 26 -12.80 -3.69 10.58
CA GLY A 26 -13.39 -5.02 10.48
C GLY A 26 -13.77 -5.40 9.05
N PRO A 27 -14.03 -6.69 8.77
CA PRO A 27 -14.46 -7.13 7.46
C PRO A 27 -15.81 -6.49 7.08
N ALA A 28 -15.88 -5.95 5.86
CA ALA A 28 -17.09 -5.38 5.30
C ALA A 28 -17.30 -5.89 3.87
N PRO A 29 -18.55 -6.04 3.42
CA PRO A 29 -18.82 -6.39 2.03
C PRO A 29 -18.22 -5.38 1.06
N GLY A 30 -17.65 -5.86 -0.04
CA GLY A 30 -17.15 -5.02 -1.12
C GLY A 30 -15.72 -4.49 -0.95
N MET A 31 -15.00 -4.84 0.11
CA MET A 31 -13.61 -4.37 0.28
C MET A 31 -12.69 -4.81 -0.85
N ASN A 32 -12.73 -6.06 -1.26
CA ASN A 32 -11.96 -6.56 -2.40
C ASN A 32 -12.33 -5.86 -3.71
N THR A 33 -13.61 -5.55 -3.91
CA THR A 33 -14.08 -4.81 -5.09
C THR A 33 -13.49 -3.41 -5.14
N VAL A 34 -13.43 -2.72 -4.01
CA VAL A 34 -12.80 -1.39 -3.91
C VAL A 34 -11.30 -1.48 -4.17
N VAL A 35 -10.60 -2.42 -3.54
CA VAL A 35 -9.16 -2.65 -3.77
C VAL A 35 -8.89 -2.93 -5.25
N ALA A 36 -9.66 -3.81 -5.89
CA ALA A 36 -9.50 -4.13 -7.30
C ALA A 36 -9.77 -2.94 -8.22
N SER A 37 -10.80 -2.15 -7.93
CA SER A 37 -11.15 -0.97 -8.73
C SER A 37 -10.08 0.12 -8.65
N VAL A 38 -9.58 0.40 -7.46
CA VAL A 38 -8.49 1.34 -7.24
C VAL A 38 -7.21 0.84 -7.94
N ALA A 39 -6.87 -0.43 -7.75
CA ALA A 39 -5.69 -1.02 -8.39
C ALA A 39 -5.75 -0.90 -9.91
N LYS A 40 -6.87 -1.26 -10.54
CA LYS A 40 -7.03 -1.15 -12.01
C LYS A 40 -6.86 0.28 -12.50
N THR A 41 -7.40 1.26 -11.78
CA THR A 41 -7.29 2.67 -12.14
C THR A 41 -5.83 3.12 -12.19
N PHE A 42 -5.06 2.84 -11.14
CA PHE A 42 -3.64 3.23 -11.09
C PHE A 42 -2.75 2.41 -12.02
N LEU A 43 -3.05 1.13 -12.21
CA LEU A 43 -2.33 0.29 -13.18
C LEU A 43 -2.46 0.82 -14.61
N ARG A 44 -3.64 1.32 -14.99
CA ARG A 44 -3.86 1.95 -16.30
C ARG A 44 -3.03 3.22 -16.48
N ASP A 45 -2.80 3.95 -15.40
CA ASP A 45 -1.99 5.17 -15.39
C ASP A 45 -0.47 4.87 -15.31
N GLY A 46 -0.07 3.61 -15.30
CA GLY A 46 1.33 3.19 -15.31
C GLY A 46 1.99 3.10 -13.94
N TYR A 47 1.21 3.12 -12.85
CA TYR A 47 1.74 2.91 -11.49
C TYR A 47 1.86 1.42 -11.16
N ARG A 48 2.83 1.09 -10.32
CA ARG A 48 2.86 -0.18 -9.60
C ARG A 48 1.91 -0.09 -8.42
N VAL A 49 1.11 -1.13 -8.20
CA VAL A 49 0.18 -1.19 -7.07
C VAL A 49 0.63 -2.26 -6.08
N ILE A 50 0.84 -1.86 -4.84
CA ILE A 50 1.32 -2.72 -3.75
C ILE A 50 0.23 -2.82 -2.70
N GLY A 51 -0.23 -4.03 -2.42
CA GLY A 51 -1.10 -4.32 -1.29
C GLY A 51 -0.30 -4.59 -0.02
N LEU A 52 -0.64 -3.91 1.06
CA LEU A 52 -0.03 -4.10 2.38
C LEU A 52 -0.93 -4.99 3.23
N HIS A 53 -0.40 -6.13 3.67
CA HIS A 53 -1.13 -7.09 4.50
C HIS A 53 -1.13 -6.67 5.98
N GLY A 54 -2.28 -6.82 6.64
CA GLY A 54 -2.40 -6.55 8.07
C GLY A 54 -2.73 -5.10 8.43
N GLY A 55 -3.29 -4.34 7.48
CA GLY A 55 -3.72 -2.97 7.73
C GLY A 55 -2.59 -2.04 8.16
N TYR A 56 -2.87 -1.14 9.10
CA TYR A 56 -1.88 -0.17 9.55
C TYR A 56 -0.68 -0.76 10.27
N SER A 57 -0.78 -1.96 10.83
CA SER A 57 0.37 -2.61 11.47
C SER A 57 1.55 -2.80 10.50
N SER A 58 1.28 -2.91 9.21
CA SER A 58 2.31 -3.02 8.18
C SER A 58 3.23 -1.80 8.07
N LEU A 59 2.74 -0.62 8.45
CA LEU A 59 3.52 0.63 8.41
C LEU A 59 4.45 0.79 9.62
N PHE A 60 4.30 -0.04 10.65
CA PHE A 60 5.03 0.02 11.92
C PHE A 60 5.90 -1.22 12.16
N THR A 61 6.25 -1.92 11.10
CA THR A 61 7.16 -3.08 11.15
C THR A 61 8.27 -2.90 10.12
N GLU A 62 9.45 -3.46 10.40
CA GLU A 62 10.61 -3.38 9.51
C GLU A 62 10.42 -4.19 8.23
N ASN A 63 9.72 -5.32 8.31
CA ASN A 63 9.52 -6.25 7.19
C ASN A 63 8.01 -6.47 6.95
N PRO A 64 7.30 -5.50 6.38
CA PRO A 64 5.88 -5.66 6.10
C PRO A 64 5.66 -6.69 4.99
N ARG A 65 4.60 -7.46 5.13
CA ARG A 65 4.16 -8.36 4.07
C ARG A 65 3.48 -7.56 2.97
N MET A 66 4.08 -7.57 1.80
CA MET A 66 3.60 -6.87 0.61
C MET A 66 3.20 -7.85 -0.49
N GLN A 67 2.24 -7.45 -1.31
CA GLN A 67 1.81 -8.19 -2.48
C GLN A 67 1.62 -7.23 -3.65
N ASP A 68 2.25 -7.51 -4.79
CA ASP A 68 1.95 -6.79 -6.01
C ASP A 68 0.54 -7.15 -6.50
N ILE A 69 -0.25 -6.13 -6.81
CA ILE A 69 -1.60 -6.28 -7.36
C ILE A 69 -1.54 -5.87 -8.83
N ASP A 70 -1.48 -6.86 -9.71
CA ASP A 70 -1.60 -6.67 -11.15
C ASP A 70 -3.06 -6.80 -11.63
N PHE A 71 -3.29 -6.66 -12.93
CA PHE A 71 -4.63 -6.80 -13.50
C PHE A 71 -5.25 -8.18 -13.26
N LEU A 72 -4.44 -9.24 -13.28
CA LEU A 72 -4.92 -10.60 -13.04
C LEU A 72 -5.39 -10.78 -11.62
N VAL A 73 -4.60 -10.34 -10.64
CA VAL A 73 -4.98 -10.37 -9.21
C VAL A 73 -6.22 -9.52 -8.97
N ALA A 74 -6.29 -8.32 -9.55
CA ALA A 74 -7.45 -7.44 -9.42
C ALA A 74 -8.72 -8.08 -9.98
N ASP A 75 -8.65 -8.75 -11.11
CA ASP A 75 -9.79 -9.48 -11.69
C ASP A 75 -10.23 -10.66 -10.82
N GLU A 76 -9.29 -11.41 -10.25
CA GLU A 76 -9.59 -12.53 -9.37
C GLU A 76 -10.33 -12.10 -8.09
N ILE A 77 -9.94 -10.99 -7.50
CA ILE A 77 -10.49 -10.56 -6.20
C ILE A 77 -11.76 -9.71 -6.34
N PHE A 78 -12.06 -9.19 -7.51
CA PHE A 78 -13.17 -8.22 -7.71
C PHE A 78 -14.50 -8.70 -7.15
N ASN A 79 -14.81 -9.97 -7.33
CA ASN A 79 -16.07 -10.59 -6.87
C ASN A 79 -15.90 -11.50 -5.64
N ARG A 80 -14.73 -11.52 -5.00
CA ARG A 80 -14.50 -12.34 -3.81
C ARG A 80 -14.89 -11.58 -2.55
N GLY A 81 -15.58 -12.25 -1.64
CA GLY A 81 -15.85 -11.75 -0.30
C GLY A 81 -14.60 -11.68 0.58
N GLY A 82 -14.70 -10.96 1.68
CA GLY A 82 -13.61 -10.78 2.62
C GLY A 82 -12.61 -9.70 2.19
N SER A 83 -11.40 -9.79 2.71
CA SER A 83 -10.28 -8.91 2.32
C SER A 83 -9.02 -9.73 2.04
N ILE A 84 -8.54 -9.64 0.81
CA ILE A 84 -7.29 -10.28 0.40
C ILE A 84 -6.08 -9.77 1.21
N LEU A 85 -6.09 -8.48 1.56
CA LEU A 85 -4.96 -7.83 2.24
C LEU A 85 -4.94 -8.08 3.74
N LYS A 86 -5.92 -8.80 4.27
CA LYS A 86 -6.10 -9.00 5.71
C LYS A 86 -6.12 -7.66 6.46
N MET A 87 -6.87 -7.60 7.52
CA MET A 87 -7.07 -6.39 8.29
C MET A 87 -6.53 -6.55 9.70
N SER A 88 -6.20 -5.43 10.33
CA SER A 88 -5.96 -5.37 11.75
C SER A 88 -6.68 -4.17 12.36
N ARG A 89 -6.98 -4.26 13.65
CA ARG A 89 -7.52 -3.15 14.43
C ARG A 89 -6.40 -2.39 15.15
N PHE A 90 -5.19 -2.47 14.64
CA PHE A 90 -4.04 -1.78 15.20
C PHE A 90 -4.27 -0.26 15.19
N LYS A 91 -4.13 0.35 16.35
CA LYS A 91 -4.18 1.81 16.52
C LYS A 91 -2.80 2.28 16.99
N PRO A 92 -2.05 3.00 16.14
CA PRO A 92 -0.72 3.46 16.52
C PRO A 92 -0.80 4.51 17.61
N THR A 93 0.12 4.43 18.57
CA THR A 93 0.36 5.47 19.58
C THR A 93 1.36 6.51 19.04
N ASP A 94 1.49 7.64 19.71
CA ASP A 94 2.48 8.64 19.33
C ASP A 94 3.92 8.09 19.40
N GLU A 95 4.18 7.22 20.36
CA GLU A 95 5.47 6.53 20.49
C GLU A 95 5.72 5.58 19.29
N ASP A 96 4.69 4.91 18.78
CA ASP A 96 4.82 4.09 17.58
C ASP A 96 5.23 4.93 16.37
N PHE A 97 4.66 6.12 16.19
CA PHE A 97 5.05 7.04 15.12
C PHE A 97 6.51 7.49 15.24
N GLU A 98 6.98 7.75 16.44
CA GLU A 98 8.36 8.21 16.66
C GLU A 98 9.40 7.10 16.44
N LYS A 99 9.11 5.89 16.91
CA LYS A 99 10.10 4.80 17.00
C LYS A 99 9.94 3.70 15.94
N ARG A 100 8.74 3.45 15.47
CA ARG A 100 8.42 2.25 14.69
C ARG A 100 7.93 2.52 13.28
N PHE A 101 7.59 3.76 12.93
CA PHE A 101 7.08 4.07 11.59
C PHE A 101 8.15 3.82 10.52
N ASN A 102 7.83 2.95 9.56
CA ASN A 102 8.77 2.53 8.51
C ASN A 102 8.77 3.48 7.33
N LEU A 103 9.54 4.57 7.42
CA LEU A 103 9.73 5.51 6.31
C LEU A 103 10.43 4.86 5.11
N ASN A 104 11.29 3.87 5.34
CA ASN A 104 12.02 3.21 4.27
C ASN A 104 11.10 2.45 3.32
N LEU A 105 9.95 1.95 3.82
CA LEU A 105 8.93 1.33 2.98
C LEU A 105 8.50 2.26 1.84
N PHE A 106 8.30 3.54 2.15
CA PHE A 106 7.88 4.55 1.17
C PHE A 106 9.00 4.93 0.20
N LYS A 107 10.22 5.06 0.72
CA LYS A 107 11.40 5.43 -0.09
C LYS A 107 11.81 4.30 -1.04
N ASP A 108 11.98 3.10 -0.50
CA ASP A 108 12.51 1.95 -1.24
C ASP A 108 11.57 1.49 -2.36
N ASN A 109 10.26 1.71 -2.19
CA ASN A 109 9.25 1.34 -3.18
C ASN A 109 8.72 2.54 -3.98
N ASP A 110 9.28 3.73 -3.81
CA ASP A 110 8.82 4.97 -4.45
C ASP A 110 7.29 5.17 -4.34
N ILE A 111 6.75 4.97 -3.13
CA ILE A 111 5.31 5.09 -2.86
C ILE A 111 4.91 6.56 -2.85
N LYS A 112 4.07 6.96 -3.80
CA LYS A 112 3.58 8.33 -3.97
C LYS A 112 2.23 8.58 -3.31
N LEU A 113 1.45 7.52 -3.10
CA LEU A 113 0.12 7.60 -2.51
C LEU A 113 -0.14 6.36 -1.66
N LEU A 114 -0.68 6.57 -0.47
CA LEU A 114 -1.24 5.54 0.38
C LEU A 114 -2.76 5.62 0.33
N VAL A 115 -3.39 4.56 -0.18
CA VAL A 115 -4.85 4.42 -0.20
C VAL A 115 -5.27 3.53 0.98
N THR A 116 -6.19 4.03 1.77
CA THR A 116 -6.72 3.30 2.92
C THR A 116 -8.21 3.03 2.73
N VAL A 117 -8.63 1.81 2.93
CA VAL A 117 -10.02 1.38 2.78
C VAL A 117 -10.53 0.89 4.13
N GLY A 118 -11.58 1.52 4.65
CA GLY A 118 -12.14 1.16 5.96
C GLY A 118 -13.14 2.19 6.47
N GLY A 119 -13.51 2.07 7.74
CA GLY A 119 -14.46 2.95 8.41
C GLY A 119 -13.83 4.20 9.06
N ASP A 120 -14.55 4.78 10.04
CA ASP A 120 -14.17 6.04 10.68
C ASP A 120 -12.82 5.99 11.41
N ASP A 121 -12.55 4.90 12.12
CA ASP A 121 -11.26 4.71 12.81
C ASP A 121 -10.11 4.63 11.80
N THR A 122 -10.33 4.03 10.64
CA THR A 122 -9.37 3.96 9.54
C THR A 122 -9.09 5.37 9.00
N ALA A 123 -10.11 6.18 8.78
CA ALA A 123 -9.97 7.55 8.32
C ALA A 123 -9.24 8.43 9.33
N SER A 124 -9.52 8.28 10.62
CA SER A 124 -8.84 8.99 11.70
C SER A 124 -7.33 8.67 11.73
N THR A 125 -6.97 7.40 11.62
CA THR A 125 -5.57 6.97 11.57
C THR A 125 -4.89 7.45 10.28
N ALA A 126 -5.57 7.42 9.15
CA ALA A 126 -5.05 7.94 7.88
C ALA A 126 -4.68 9.43 8.00
N ASN A 127 -5.52 10.23 8.67
CA ASN A 127 -5.24 11.64 8.90
C ASN A 127 -3.99 11.86 9.77
N ARG A 128 -3.79 11.05 10.81
CA ARG A 128 -2.57 11.09 11.63
C ARG A 128 -1.32 10.76 10.82
N ILE A 129 -1.40 9.74 9.96
CA ILE A 129 -0.29 9.35 9.08
C ILE A 129 0.01 10.48 8.08
N ALA A 130 -1.00 11.08 7.47
CA ALA A 130 -0.82 12.19 6.54
C ALA A 130 -0.11 13.38 7.19
N LYS A 131 -0.49 13.75 8.40
CA LYS A 131 0.16 14.82 9.18
C LYS A 131 1.62 14.47 9.51
N PHE A 132 1.87 13.24 9.94
CA PHE A 132 3.22 12.77 10.25
C PHE A 132 4.14 12.80 9.02
N LEU A 133 3.67 12.31 7.89
CA LEU A 133 4.44 12.30 6.64
C LEU A 133 4.70 13.73 6.12
N ALA A 134 3.72 14.62 6.22
CA ALA A 134 3.88 16.02 5.84
C ALA A 134 4.95 16.72 6.69
N ASP A 135 4.96 16.47 8.01
CA ASP A 135 5.96 17.00 8.93
C ASP A 135 7.38 16.49 8.59
N LYS A 136 7.52 15.20 8.31
CA LYS A 136 8.80 14.60 7.90
C LYS A 136 9.29 15.16 6.57
N HIS A 137 8.40 15.42 5.64
CA HIS A 137 8.75 16.01 4.34
C HIS A 137 9.27 17.44 4.49
N GLN A 138 8.62 18.28 5.30
CA GLN A 138 9.04 19.65 5.56
C GLN A 138 10.43 19.73 6.23
N HIS A 139 10.78 18.74 7.05
CA HIS A 139 12.09 18.67 7.71
C HIS A 139 13.16 17.93 6.90
N GLY A 140 12.93 17.67 5.62
CA GLY A 140 13.92 17.10 4.70
C GLY A 140 14.37 15.67 5.04
N ARG A 141 13.57 14.93 5.77
CA ARG A 141 13.92 13.56 6.20
C ARG A 141 13.57 12.47 5.19
N TRP A 142 13.05 12.87 4.05
CA TRP A 142 12.79 11.96 2.90
C TRP A 142 12.51 12.69 1.59
#